data_114c3850904a67c98e2b37181d30218c
#
_entry.id   114c3850904a67c98e2b37181d30218c
#
_cell.length_a   1.000
_cell.length_b   1.000
_cell.length_c   1.000
_cell.angle_alpha   90.00
_cell.angle_beta   90.00
_cell.angle_gamma   90.00
#
_symmetry.space_group_name_H-M   'P 1'
#
loop_
_entity.id
_entity.type
_entity.pdbx_description
1 polymer ?
#
loop_
_entity_poly.entity_id
_entity_poly.type
_entity_poly.pdbx_seq_one_letter_code
_entity_poly.pdbx_strand_id
1 'polypeptide(L)'
;MTWQELLASRGIAIPQKPEDTINKRVVVNPELSQKEKTFSLNIELDEDQNTAVQLALAGKSFCLIGKAGTGKTTTEREIVKAILSRMNGRTHIFRIQGTGEKVESPAAAVVSYTRVAAGNSRNAICKDEELRNAFFHNVTTIHNLLEYAPVFFYDDEKEKESMRFIPQRNALNPLNVQTIAIEESSMVDLNLWDRLYDAMLSGTQVIFIGDINQLPPVFGPSILNYALVQLPIVELRTVYRQKFDSLVLTNAHNILEGKEVEEGPDFKIIEGGTKQHGQTVTMLQLAGSLKRWYESGEYKPDEDIILSPFNKGDLGSDSINSHVAQFLNDGDVYEVIAGIRKLYVAVGDKIMFQKQVGRIINIKHNPMYAGKIPKPHSKHLSRFGVMLEEDDLDSLEDDGLAHVEYNLEAMSKEDMEELTHQASHVVEIELETGELLALRKAGELSAQNFSLAYALTVHKAQGCEWRKVILVLHKDHSILAFNELLYTAVTRAAKQVVIVGKKFMVAKAIATRRIKGDSLKEKVEYFNANLAQSHISCV
;
A
#
# COMPACT_ATOMS: atom_id res chain seq x y z
N MET A 1 -25.06 5.07 17.73
CA MET A 1 -25.40 5.67 16.41
C MET A 1 -24.95 4.66 15.37
N THR A 2 -25.86 4.07 14.61
CA THR A 2 -25.52 3.11 13.56
C THR A 2 -24.86 3.85 12.39
N TRP A 3 -24.06 3.14 11.57
CA TRP A 3 -23.47 3.71 10.37
C TRP A 3 -24.52 4.33 9.43
N GLN A 4 -25.69 3.73 9.35
CA GLN A 4 -26.82 4.26 8.58
C GLN A 4 -27.35 5.58 9.16
N GLU A 5 -27.46 5.70 10.47
CA GLU A 5 -27.83 6.96 11.15
C GLU A 5 -26.75 8.03 10.95
N LEU A 6 -25.49 7.64 10.95
CA LEU A 6 -24.35 8.53 10.73
C LEU A 6 -24.34 9.09 9.29
N LEU A 7 -24.56 8.26 8.28
CA LEU A 7 -24.68 8.68 6.88
C LEU A 7 -25.93 9.52 6.65
N ALA A 8 -27.07 9.11 7.22
CA ALA A 8 -28.33 9.84 7.11
C ALA A 8 -28.26 11.22 7.80
N SER A 9 -27.61 11.31 8.96
CA SER A 9 -27.46 12.58 9.71
C SER A 9 -26.67 13.64 8.95
N ARG A 10 -25.89 13.23 7.93
CA ARG A 10 -25.07 14.12 7.11
C ARG A 10 -25.54 14.23 5.65
N GLY A 11 -26.74 13.75 5.33
CA GLY A 11 -27.36 13.95 4.01
C GLY A 11 -26.81 13.08 2.89
N ILE A 12 -26.11 11.98 3.22
CA ILE A 12 -25.64 11.01 2.24
C ILE A 12 -26.81 10.05 1.95
N ALA A 13 -27.35 10.05 0.73
CA ALA A 13 -28.44 9.18 0.33
C ALA A 13 -28.01 7.71 0.34
N ILE A 14 -28.70 6.89 1.13
CA ILE A 14 -28.44 5.45 1.27
C ILE A 14 -29.41 4.68 0.37
N PRO A 15 -28.94 3.84 -0.59
CA PRO A 15 -29.80 2.96 -1.37
C PRO A 15 -30.41 1.86 -0.49
N GLN A 16 -31.69 1.55 -0.68
CA GLN A 16 -32.42 0.64 0.23
C GLN A 16 -32.14 -0.86 0.02
N LYS A 17 -31.51 -1.30 -1.08
CA LYS A 17 -31.17 -2.73 -1.33
C LYS A 17 -29.94 -2.91 -2.23
N PRO A 18 -29.01 -3.84 -1.89
CA PRO A 18 -27.81 -4.13 -2.70
C PRO A 18 -28.12 -4.67 -4.11
N GLU A 19 -29.20 -5.42 -4.28
CA GLU A 19 -29.59 -6.00 -5.58
C GLU A 19 -29.90 -4.95 -6.64
N ASP A 20 -30.32 -3.76 -6.21
CA ASP A 20 -30.73 -2.68 -7.09
C ASP A 20 -29.58 -1.76 -7.53
N THR A 21 -28.35 -1.98 -7.05
CA THR A 21 -27.25 -1.00 -7.17
C THR A 21 -26.10 -1.43 -8.07
N ILE A 22 -26.02 -2.71 -8.45
CA ILE A 22 -24.93 -3.18 -9.31
C ILE A 22 -25.29 -2.90 -10.79
N ASN A 23 -24.50 -2.06 -11.44
CA ASN A 23 -24.57 -1.72 -12.87
C ASN A 23 -25.99 -1.38 -13.42
N LYS A 24 -26.87 -0.78 -12.62
CA LYS A 24 -28.13 -0.24 -13.14
C LYS A 24 -27.88 0.97 -14.04
N ARG A 25 -28.54 1.02 -15.18
CA ARG A 25 -28.54 2.19 -16.06
C ARG A 25 -29.01 3.42 -15.28
N VAL A 26 -28.11 4.36 -15.07
CA VAL A 26 -28.45 5.69 -14.55
C VAL A 26 -28.99 6.49 -15.73
N VAL A 27 -30.29 6.78 -15.72
CA VAL A 27 -30.87 7.74 -16.67
C VAL A 27 -30.44 9.13 -16.21
N VAL A 28 -29.39 9.65 -16.81
CA VAL A 28 -28.95 11.04 -16.57
C VAL A 28 -29.78 11.95 -17.47
N ASN A 29 -30.31 13.02 -16.88
CA ASN A 29 -31.08 14.01 -17.62
C ASN A 29 -30.18 14.70 -18.68
N PRO A 30 -30.52 14.63 -19.99
CA PRO A 30 -29.67 15.19 -21.05
C PRO A 30 -29.48 16.72 -20.98
N GLU A 31 -30.31 17.43 -20.24
CA GLU A 31 -30.27 18.89 -20.14
C GLU A 31 -29.10 19.46 -19.33
N LEU A 32 -28.38 18.62 -18.55
CA LEU A 32 -27.21 19.05 -17.77
C LEU A 32 -25.92 19.16 -18.62
N SER A 33 -25.95 18.75 -19.89
CA SER A 33 -24.75 18.63 -20.73
C SER A 33 -24.37 19.87 -21.56
N GLN A 34 -25.10 21.01 -21.47
CA GLN A 34 -24.97 22.05 -22.53
C GLN A 34 -24.23 23.35 -22.15
N LYS A 35 -23.62 23.49 -20.97
CA LYS A 35 -23.01 24.82 -20.62
C LYS A 35 -21.65 24.82 -19.97
N GLU A 36 -20.79 23.82 -20.09
CA GLU A 36 -19.48 23.86 -19.44
C GLU A 36 -18.33 23.44 -20.36
N LYS A 37 -17.13 23.99 -20.14
CA LYS A 37 -15.89 23.60 -20.81
C LYS A 37 -15.75 22.07 -20.72
N THR A 38 -16.12 21.38 -21.79
CA THR A 38 -15.97 19.93 -21.88
C THR A 38 -14.51 19.61 -22.09
N PHE A 39 -13.89 19.03 -21.07
CA PHE A 39 -12.66 18.27 -21.27
C PHE A 39 -12.91 17.21 -22.33
N SER A 40 -12.15 17.19 -23.41
CA SER A 40 -12.36 16.24 -24.49
C SER A 40 -12.10 14.82 -24.00
N LEU A 41 -13.13 13.97 -24.06
CA LEU A 41 -12.97 12.53 -23.88
C LEU A 41 -12.24 11.98 -25.12
N ASN A 42 -10.93 11.76 -24.98
CA ASN A 42 -10.09 11.29 -26.09
C ASN A 42 -10.00 9.75 -26.16
N ILE A 43 -10.78 9.03 -25.36
CA ILE A 43 -10.76 7.57 -25.26
C ILE A 43 -12.19 7.06 -25.33
N GLU A 44 -12.40 6.01 -26.12
CA GLU A 44 -13.65 5.29 -26.16
C GLU A 44 -13.78 4.45 -24.87
N LEU A 45 -14.79 4.79 -24.06
CA LEU A 45 -15.09 4.12 -22.80
C LEU A 45 -16.12 3.03 -23.04
N ASP A 46 -15.99 1.90 -22.35
CA ASP A 46 -17.05 0.90 -22.33
C ASP A 46 -18.28 1.34 -21.50
N GLU A 47 -19.33 0.52 -21.49
CA GLU A 47 -20.59 0.84 -20.80
C GLU A 47 -20.38 1.00 -19.28
N ASP A 48 -19.55 0.14 -18.65
CA ASP A 48 -19.29 0.19 -17.20
C ASP A 48 -18.47 1.44 -16.85
N GLN A 49 -17.42 1.73 -17.61
CA GLN A 49 -16.60 2.93 -17.46
C GLN A 49 -17.41 4.21 -17.64
N ASN A 50 -18.24 4.25 -18.67
CA ASN A 50 -19.11 5.39 -18.93
C ASN A 50 -20.12 5.59 -17.81
N THR A 51 -20.69 4.52 -17.25
CA THR A 51 -21.59 4.58 -16.10
C THR A 51 -20.91 5.22 -14.90
N ALA A 52 -19.65 4.88 -14.61
CA ALA A 52 -18.88 5.49 -13.52
C ALA A 52 -18.67 6.99 -13.73
N VAL A 53 -18.31 7.41 -14.95
CA VAL A 53 -18.14 8.82 -15.33
C VAL A 53 -19.45 9.59 -15.18
N GLN A 54 -20.58 9.03 -15.60
CA GLN A 54 -21.90 9.66 -15.47
C GLN A 54 -22.32 9.82 -14.00
N LEU A 55 -22.06 8.82 -13.14
CA LEU A 55 -22.30 8.94 -11.69
C LEU A 55 -21.44 10.04 -11.06
N ALA A 56 -20.17 10.12 -11.46
CA ALA A 56 -19.26 11.16 -10.99
C ALA A 56 -19.76 12.56 -11.41
N LEU A 57 -20.16 12.72 -12.66
CA LEU A 57 -20.74 13.95 -13.21
C LEU A 57 -22.03 14.34 -12.48
N ALA A 58 -22.88 13.37 -12.16
CA ALA A 58 -24.12 13.59 -11.42
C ALA A 58 -23.91 13.88 -9.92
N GLY A 59 -22.67 13.89 -9.41
CA GLY A 59 -22.36 14.13 -8.00
C GLY A 59 -22.78 13.01 -7.05
N LYS A 60 -22.96 11.80 -7.56
CA LYS A 60 -23.35 10.64 -6.75
C LYS A 60 -22.13 9.96 -6.15
N SER A 61 -22.21 9.59 -4.88
CA SER A 61 -21.23 8.70 -4.25
C SER A 61 -21.47 7.26 -4.73
N PHE A 62 -20.39 6.53 -5.02
CA PHE A 62 -20.45 5.15 -5.50
C PHE A 62 -19.13 4.40 -5.29
N CYS A 63 -19.15 3.08 -5.49
CA CYS A 63 -17.99 2.22 -5.51
C CYS A 63 -17.64 1.83 -6.95
N LEU A 64 -16.39 2.06 -7.36
CA LEU A 64 -15.82 1.59 -8.63
C LEU A 64 -14.93 0.38 -8.33
N ILE A 65 -15.39 -0.80 -8.70
CA ILE A 65 -14.73 -2.06 -8.42
C ILE A 65 -14.23 -2.69 -9.72
N GLY A 66 -13.00 -3.19 -9.68
CA GLY A 66 -12.44 -3.90 -10.83
C GLY A 66 -11.24 -4.74 -10.44
N LYS A 67 -11.11 -5.90 -11.07
CA LYS A 67 -9.94 -6.77 -10.96
C LYS A 67 -8.70 -6.11 -11.57
N ALA A 68 -7.53 -6.73 -11.42
CA ALA A 68 -6.33 -6.27 -12.12
C ALA A 68 -6.55 -6.23 -13.64
N GLY A 69 -6.13 -5.15 -14.30
CA GLY A 69 -6.20 -5.01 -15.77
C GLY A 69 -7.55 -4.54 -16.32
N THR A 70 -8.56 -4.21 -15.50
CA THR A 70 -9.89 -3.77 -15.98
C THR A 70 -9.97 -2.25 -16.27
N GLY A 71 -8.86 -1.54 -16.27
CA GLY A 71 -8.84 -0.13 -16.66
C GLY A 71 -9.28 0.86 -15.56
N LYS A 72 -9.23 0.49 -14.27
CA LYS A 72 -9.56 1.38 -13.14
C LYS A 72 -8.90 2.75 -13.27
N THR A 73 -7.58 2.79 -13.48
CA THR A 73 -6.81 4.04 -13.58
C THR A 73 -7.20 4.90 -14.79
N THR A 74 -7.60 4.27 -15.90
CA THR A 74 -8.12 5.00 -17.06
C THR A 74 -9.49 5.62 -16.74
N THR A 75 -10.36 4.84 -16.12
CA THR A 75 -11.69 5.30 -15.68
C THR A 75 -11.56 6.42 -14.64
N GLU A 76 -10.64 6.31 -13.69
CA GLU A 76 -10.34 7.32 -12.68
C GLU A 76 -9.95 8.66 -13.31
N ARG A 77 -9.08 8.66 -14.33
CA ARG A 77 -8.71 9.88 -15.04
C ARG A 77 -9.92 10.55 -15.69
N GLU A 78 -10.80 9.79 -16.33
CA GLU A 78 -12.01 10.35 -16.95
C GLU A 78 -13.05 10.80 -15.89
N ILE A 79 -13.12 10.12 -14.75
CA ILE A 79 -13.88 10.58 -13.57
C ILE A 79 -13.37 11.94 -13.08
N VAL A 80 -12.04 12.12 -12.99
CA VAL A 80 -11.45 13.41 -12.58
C VAL A 80 -11.82 14.53 -13.56
N LYS A 81 -11.78 14.28 -14.87
CA LYS A 81 -12.26 15.26 -15.87
C LYS A 81 -13.73 15.62 -15.66
N ALA A 82 -14.58 14.63 -15.44
CA ALA A 82 -16.00 14.85 -15.17
C ALA A 82 -16.24 15.64 -13.87
N ILE A 83 -15.47 15.37 -12.82
CA ILE A 83 -15.52 16.13 -11.57
C ILE A 83 -15.11 17.59 -11.80
N LEU A 84 -14.01 17.83 -12.50
CA LEU A 84 -13.50 19.18 -12.77
C LEU A 84 -14.46 20.00 -13.61
N SER A 85 -15.15 19.39 -14.60
CA SER A 85 -16.12 20.11 -15.44
C SER A 85 -17.30 20.67 -14.66
N ARG A 86 -17.65 20.09 -13.49
CA ARG A 86 -18.75 20.56 -12.65
C ARG A 86 -18.32 21.42 -11.44
N MET A 87 -17.00 21.63 -11.22
CA MET A 87 -16.52 22.37 -10.04
C MET A 87 -16.88 23.87 -10.06
N ASN A 88 -17.25 24.45 -11.21
CA ASN A 88 -17.69 25.84 -11.33
C ASN A 88 -16.76 26.85 -10.63
N GLY A 89 -15.45 26.65 -10.74
CA GLY A 89 -14.43 27.53 -10.14
C GLY A 89 -14.28 27.41 -8.61
N ARG A 90 -14.90 26.42 -7.98
CA ARG A 90 -14.71 26.18 -6.54
C ARG A 90 -13.32 25.61 -6.27
N THR A 91 -12.63 26.18 -5.29
CA THR A 91 -11.25 25.85 -4.95
C THR A 91 -11.11 25.44 -3.48
N HIS A 92 -10.02 24.75 -3.19
CA HIS A 92 -9.55 24.41 -1.85
C HIS A 92 -8.04 24.68 -1.77
N ILE A 93 -7.56 24.99 -0.57
CA ILE A 93 -6.13 25.17 -0.31
C ILE A 93 -5.53 23.85 0.14
N PHE A 94 -4.70 23.27 -0.75
CA PHE A 94 -3.98 22.03 -0.46
C PHE A 94 -2.59 22.34 0.09
N ARG A 95 -2.14 21.51 1.04
CA ARG A 95 -0.77 21.56 1.55
C ARG A 95 0.11 20.61 0.74
N ILE A 96 1.18 21.13 0.15
CA ILE A 96 2.14 20.31 -0.62
C ILE A 96 2.91 19.42 0.35
N GLN A 97 2.90 18.13 0.08
CA GLN A 97 3.64 17.14 0.84
C GLN A 97 5.16 17.36 0.68
N GLY A 98 5.90 17.38 1.78
CA GLY A 98 7.36 17.61 1.80
C GLY A 98 7.73 19.08 2.10
N THR A 99 7.26 20.04 1.31
CA THR A 99 7.60 21.48 1.51
C THR A 99 6.68 22.16 2.53
N GLY A 100 5.44 21.68 2.68
CA GLY A 100 4.42 22.31 3.51
C GLY A 100 3.82 23.57 2.92
N GLU A 101 4.23 23.97 1.72
CA GLU A 101 3.65 25.08 0.98
C GLU A 101 2.16 24.88 0.71
N LYS A 102 1.44 25.96 0.54
CA LYS A 102 0.00 25.95 0.28
C LYS A 102 -0.27 26.35 -1.15
N VAL A 103 -1.12 25.58 -1.83
CA VAL A 103 -1.53 25.86 -3.20
C VAL A 103 -3.05 25.85 -3.30
N GLU A 104 -3.61 26.84 -3.96
CA GLU A 104 -5.04 26.88 -4.29
C GLU A 104 -5.30 26.06 -5.55
N SER A 105 -6.25 25.12 -5.47
CA SER A 105 -6.53 24.17 -6.54
C SER A 105 -8.02 23.78 -6.52
N PRO A 106 -8.59 23.17 -7.58
CA PRO A 106 -9.99 22.77 -7.60
C PRO A 106 -10.42 21.99 -6.35
N ALA A 107 -11.65 22.22 -5.88
CA ALA A 107 -12.17 21.63 -4.64
C ALA A 107 -12.51 20.14 -4.76
N ALA A 108 -11.61 19.35 -5.34
CA ALA A 108 -11.70 17.89 -5.46
C ALA A 108 -10.35 17.26 -5.12
N ALA A 109 -10.34 16.04 -4.60
CA ALA A 109 -9.13 15.32 -4.26
C ALA A 109 -9.21 13.86 -4.71
N VAL A 110 -8.08 13.32 -5.15
CA VAL A 110 -7.83 11.89 -5.26
C VAL A 110 -6.86 11.52 -4.15
N VAL A 111 -7.27 10.60 -3.29
CA VAL A 111 -6.47 10.22 -2.12
C VAL A 111 -6.24 8.72 -2.06
N SER A 112 -5.06 8.34 -1.58
CA SER A 112 -4.69 6.95 -1.35
C SER A 112 -4.18 6.76 0.07
N TYR A 113 -4.18 5.51 0.52
CA TYR A 113 -3.59 5.16 1.82
C TYR A 113 -2.07 5.32 1.84
N THR A 114 -1.39 4.97 0.74
CA THR A 114 0.07 5.00 0.63
C THR A 114 0.56 6.12 -0.29
N ARG A 115 1.78 6.62 -0.04
CA ARG A 115 2.44 7.61 -0.91
C ARG A 115 2.70 7.06 -2.31
N VAL A 116 3.04 5.77 -2.40
CA VAL A 116 3.31 5.10 -3.69
C VAL A 116 2.04 5.04 -4.53
N ALA A 117 0.91 4.59 -3.94
CA ALA A 117 -0.37 4.57 -4.65
C ALA A 117 -0.77 5.98 -5.11
N ALA A 118 -0.67 6.99 -4.23
CA ALA A 118 -0.91 8.38 -4.59
C ALA A 118 0.00 8.86 -5.73
N GLY A 119 1.28 8.48 -5.71
CA GLY A 119 2.24 8.80 -6.78
C GLY A 119 1.88 8.13 -8.11
N ASN A 120 1.49 6.86 -8.08
CA ASN A 120 1.05 6.12 -9.27
C ASN A 120 -0.22 6.71 -9.87
N SER A 121 -1.24 7.02 -9.04
CA SER A 121 -2.47 7.70 -9.49
C SER A 121 -2.15 9.09 -10.04
N ARG A 122 -1.28 9.85 -9.38
CA ARG A 122 -0.84 11.16 -9.87
C ARG A 122 -0.19 11.07 -11.24
N ASN A 123 0.76 10.16 -11.42
CA ASN A 123 1.45 9.95 -12.69
C ASN A 123 0.49 9.52 -13.81
N ALA A 124 -0.51 8.73 -13.48
CA ALA A 124 -1.47 8.24 -14.45
C ALA A 124 -2.54 9.29 -14.83
N ILE A 125 -3.06 10.04 -13.86
CA ILE A 125 -4.04 11.12 -14.06
C ILE A 125 -3.36 12.29 -14.79
N CYS A 126 -2.19 12.71 -14.32
CA CYS A 126 -1.45 13.88 -14.82
C CYS A 126 -0.56 13.57 -16.04
N LYS A 127 -0.79 12.46 -16.76
CA LYS A 127 -0.24 12.26 -18.11
C LYS A 127 -0.74 13.31 -19.09
N ASP A 128 -1.97 13.74 -18.91
CA ASP A 128 -2.59 14.85 -19.62
C ASP A 128 -2.05 16.18 -19.05
N GLU A 129 -1.55 17.05 -19.91
CA GLU A 129 -0.92 18.32 -19.50
C GLU A 129 -1.93 19.26 -18.82
N GLU A 130 -3.16 19.27 -19.28
CA GLU A 130 -4.24 20.06 -18.70
C GLU A 130 -4.55 19.62 -17.27
N LEU A 131 -4.66 18.30 -17.03
CA LEU A 131 -4.84 17.74 -15.70
C LEU A 131 -3.60 17.94 -14.82
N ARG A 132 -2.41 17.88 -15.39
CA ARG A 132 -1.16 18.17 -14.65
C ARG A 132 -1.18 19.58 -14.09
N ASN A 133 -1.53 20.56 -14.90
CA ASN A 133 -1.57 21.94 -14.49
C ASN A 133 -2.70 22.24 -13.47
N ALA A 134 -3.84 21.58 -13.62
CA ALA A 134 -5.02 21.84 -12.80
C ALA A 134 -5.12 20.99 -11.53
N PHE A 135 -4.54 19.77 -11.49
CA PHE A 135 -4.91 18.78 -10.50
C PHE A 135 -3.72 18.06 -9.84
N PHE A 136 -2.48 18.40 -10.18
CA PHE A 136 -1.29 17.69 -9.69
C PHE A 136 -1.20 17.60 -8.15
N HIS A 137 -1.50 18.69 -7.45
CA HIS A 137 -1.44 18.78 -5.99
C HIS A 137 -2.65 18.18 -5.28
N ASN A 138 -3.71 17.87 -6.02
CA ASN A 138 -4.95 17.30 -5.52
C ASN A 138 -4.86 15.77 -5.37
N VAL A 139 -3.83 15.14 -5.94
CA VAL A 139 -3.56 13.71 -5.81
C VAL A 139 -2.53 13.49 -4.72
N THR A 140 -2.98 12.98 -3.55
CA THR A 140 -2.14 12.91 -2.35
C THR A 140 -2.54 11.73 -1.45
N THR A 141 -1.96 11.62 -0.25
CA THR A 141 -2.40 10.63 0.74
C THR A 141 -3.52 11.19 1.61
N ILE A 142 -4.36 10.29 2.19
CA ILE A 142 -5.39 10.68 3.16
C ILE A 142 -4.76 11.46 4.33
N HIS A 143 -3.62 10.99 4.84
CA HIS A 143 -2.91 11.65 5.94
C HIS A 143 -2.46 13.07 5.60
N ASN A 144 -1.97 13.29 4.36
CA ASN A 144 -1.57 14.63 3.93
C ASN A 144 -2.79 15.54 3.71
N LEU A 145 -3.88 15.03 3.14
CA LEU A 145 -5.13 15.79 2.99
C LEU A 145 -5.69 16.22 4.35
N LEU A 146 -5.59 15.36 5.36
CA LEU A 146 -5.98 15.64 6.74
C LEU A 146 -4.97 16.50 7.50
N GLU A 147 -3.84 16.87 6.89
CA GLU A 147 -2.79 17.70 7.48
C GLU A 147 -2.32 17.17 8.83
N TYR A 148 -2.03 15.87 8.95
CA TYR A 148 -1.52 15.28 10.19
C TYR A 148 -0.29 16.03 10.69
N ALA A 149 -0.31 16.45 11.96
CA ALA A 149 0.77 17.17 12.61
C ALA A 149 1.00 16.64 14.04
N PRO A 150 2.24 16.72 14.55
CA PRO A 150 2.52 16.35 15.93
C PRO A 150 1.90 17.35 16.89
N VAL A 151 1.17 16.85 17.88
CA VAL A 151 0.60 17.64 18.97
C VAL A 151 1.10 17.08 20.30
N PHE A 152 1.62 17.95 21.14
CA PHE A 152 2.13 17.60 22.46
C PHE A 152 1.03 17.70 23.50
N PHE A 153 0.89 16.66 24.31
CA PHE A 153 -0.05 16.57 25.43
C PHE A 153 0.73 16.38 26.72
N TYR A 154 0.35 17.09 27.77
CA TYR A 154 0.85 16.86 29.10
C TYR A 154 -0.20 16.06 29.90
N ASP A 155 0.22 14.93 30.45
CA ASP A 155 -0.62 14.09 31.32
C ASP A 155 -0.25 14.44 32.78
N ASP A 156 -1.09 15.25 33.43
CA ASP A 156 -0.84 15.72 34.79
C ASP A 156 -0.82 14.59 35.83
N GLU A 157 -1.51 13.47 35.58
CA GLU A 157 -1.53 12.33 36.52
C GLU A 157 -0.23 11.52 36.47
N LYS A 158 0.43 11.50 35.32
CA LYS A 158 1.66 10.74 35.09
C LYS A 158 2.91 11.61 35.03
N GLU A 159 2.75 12.94 35.17
CA GLU A 159 3.82 13.94 34.98
C GLU A 159 4.63 13.71 33.68
N LYS A 160 3.92 13.34 32.60
CA LYS A 160 4.55 12.95 31.33
C LYS A 160 4.02 13.77 30.16
N GLU A 161 4.93 14.29 29.34
CA GLU A 161 4.60 14.77 28.00
C GLU A 161 4.43 13.58 27.04
N SER A 162 3.35 13.62 26.26
CA SER A 162 3.12 12.69 25.17
C SER A 162 2.86 13.45 23.86
N MET A 163 3.41 12.96 22.74
CA MET A 163 3.16 13.53 21.41
C MET A 163 2.28 12.58 20.62
N ARG A 164 1.27 13.08 19.96
CA ARG A 164 0.46 12.30 19.04
C ARG A 164 0.39 13.00 17.70
N PHE A 165 0.46 12.21 16.62
CA PHE A 165 0.14 12.72 15.30
C PHE A 165 -1.38 12.72 15.13
N ILE A 166 -1.99 13.90 15.06
CA ILE A 166 -3.42 14.04 14.91
C ILE A 166 -3.76 14.85 13.65
N PRO A 167 -4.91 14.55 13.01
CA PRO A 167 -5.39 15.34 11.88
C PRO A 167 -5.70 16.77 12.33
N GLN A 168 -5.24 17.74 11.55
CA GLN A 168 -5.58 19.16 11.76
C GLN A 168 -6.90 19.52 11.06
N ARG A 169 -7.35 18.69 10.12
CA ARG A 169 -8.66 18.75 9.49
C ARG A 169 -9.63 17.84 10.24
N ASN A 170 -10.76 18.41 10.67
CA ASN A 170 -11.79 17.76 11.48
C ASN A 170 -13.10 18.57 11.41
N ALA A 171 -14.12 18.24 12.19
CA ALA A 171 -15.40 18.94 12.20
C ALA A 171 -15.31 20.45 12.52
N LEU A 172 -14.29 20.88 13.29
CA LEU A 172 -14.06 22.29 13.61
C LEU A 172 -13.25 23.04 12.54
N ASN A 173 -12.47 22.31 11.74
CA ASN A 173 -11.66 22.83 10.64
C ASN A 173 -11.83 21.94 9.42
N PRO A 174 -13.01 21.93 8.77
CA PRO A 174 -13.33 20.97 7.73
C PRO A 174 -12.59 21.21 6.44
N LEU A 175 -12.54 20.15 5.61
CA LEU A 175 -12.08 20.20 4.24
C LEU A 175 -13.13 20.89 3.38
N ASN A 176 -12.77 21.99 2.71
CA ASN A 176 -13.65 22.63 1.73
C ASN A 176 -13.52 21.91 0.36
N VAL A 177 -13.71 20.59 0.37
CA VAL A 177 -13.61 19.73 -0.81
C VAL A 177 -14.99 19.16 -1.13
N GLN A 178 -15.38 19.21 -2.40
CA GLN A 178 -16.71 18.76 -2.84
C GLN A 178 -16.73 17.30 -3.26
N THR A 179 -15.59 16.79 -3.71
CA THR A 179 -15.45 15.40 -4.17
C THR A 179 -14.14 14.83 -3.68
N ILE A 180 -14.19 13.65 -3.11
CA ILE A 180 -13.02 12.86 -2.71
C ILE A 180 -13.12 11.49 -3.37
N ALA A 181 -12.18 11.15 -4.24
CA ALA A 181 -11.98 9.80 -4.75
C ALA A 181 -10.91 9.10 -3.92
N ILE A 182 -11.20 7.91 -3.41
CA ILE A 182 -10.32 7.12 -2.56
C ILE A 182 -9.81 5.94 -3.35
N GLU A 183 -8.57 6.03 -3.84
CA GLU A 183 -7.89 4.98 -4.58
C GLU A 183 -7.31 3.92 -3.62
N GLU A 184 -7.27 2.66 -4.07
CA GLU A 184 -6.90 1.51 -3.22
C GLU A 184 -7.69 1.48 -1.89
N SER A 185 -8.98 1.76 -1.98
CA SER A 185 -9.88 1.88 -0.81
C SER A 185 -10.00 0.59 0.01
N SER A 186 -9.61 -0.56 -0.54
CA SER A 186 -9.48 -1.83 0.18
C SER A 186 -8.45 -1.79 1.32
N MET A 187 -7.50 -0.84 1.30
CA MET A 187 -6.46 -0.68 2.32
C MET A 187 -6.86 0.30 3.45
N VAL A 188 -7.94 1.03 3.30
CA VAL A 188 -8.37 2.05 4.28
C VAL A 188 -9.20 1.40 5.37
N ASP A 189 -8.69 1.44 6.61
CA ASP A 189 -9.39 0.96 7.78
C ASP A 189 -10.45 1.97 8.28
N LEU A 190 -11.29 1.52 9.21
CA LEU A 190 -12.38 2.33 9.73
C LEU A 190 -11.89 3.55 10.54
N ASN A 191 -10.77 3.44 11.25
CA ASN A 191 -10.27 4.54 12.07
C ASN A 191 -9.83 5.72 11.19
N LEU A 192 -9.08 5.41 10.12
CA LEU A 192 -8.67 6.44 9.16
C LEU A 192 -9.86 7.02 8.40
N TRP A 193 -10.84 6.17 8.09
CA TRP A 193 -12.09 6.62 7.48
C TRP A 193 -12.85 7.58 8.40
N ASP A 194 -13.01 7.27 9.68
CA ASP A 194 -13.70 8.13 10.63
C ASP A 194 -13.06 9.52 10.73
N ARG A 195 -11.72 9.59 10.71
CA ARG A 195 -10.98 10.86 10.69
C ARG A 195 -11.26 11.66 9.42
N LEU A 196 -11.26 10.98 8.25
CA LEU A 196 -11.57 11.62 6.97
C LEU A 196 -13.03 12.09 6.94
N TYR A 197 -13.93 11.24 7.41
CA TYR A 197 -15.35 11.52 7.44
C TYR A 197 -15.69 12.71 8.35
N ASP A 198 -15.08 12.79 9.53
CA ASP A 198 -15.23 13.91 10.46
C ASP A 198 -14.76 15.24 9.86
N ALA A 199 -13.77 15.21 8.98
CA ALA A 199 -13.25 16.39 8.29
C ALA A 199 -14.07 16.81 7.05
N MET A 200 -14.98 15.98 6.55
CA MET A 200 -15.78 16.28 5.35
C MET A 200 -16.96 17.16 5.65
N LEU A 201 -17.30 18.03 4.70
CA LEU A 201 -18.56 18.78 4.74
C LEU A 201 -19.75 17.90 4.35
N SER A 202 -20.93 18.24 4.86
CA SER A 202 -22.18 17.60 4.40
C SER A 202 -22.35 17.77 2.90
N GLY A 203 -22.71 16.68 2.21
CA GLY A 203 -22.89 16.67 0.75
C GLY A 203 -21.58 16.48 -0.05
N THR A 204 -20.43 16.26 0.60
CA THR A 204 -19.22 15.84 -0.10
C THR A 204 -19.47 14.52 -0.82
N GLN A 205 -19.22 14.47 -2.14
CA GLN A 205 -19.26 13.24 -2.90
C GLN A 205 -18.05 12.37 -2.56
N VAL A 206 -18.25 11.08 -2.31
CA VAL A 206 -17.16 10.11 -2.09
C VAL A 206 -17.23 9.01 -3.13
N ILE A 207 -16.11 8.76 -3.79
CA ILE A 207 -15.95 7.69 -4.79
C ILE A 207 -14.91 6.72 -4.25
N PHE A 208 -15.32 5.47 -3.97
CA PHE A 208 -14.42 4.42 -3.52
C PHE A 208 -13.93 3.62 -4.72
N ILE A 209 -12.62 3.62 -4.96
CA ILE A 209 -11.99 2.90 -6.07
C ILE A 209 -11.12 1.79 -5.48
N GLY A 210 -11.32 0.54 -5.93
CA GLY A 210 -10.54 -0.56 -5.38
C GLY A 210 -10.78 -1.91 -6.04
N ASP A 211 -10.10 -2.90 -5.46
CA ASP A 211 -10.27 -4.31 -5.81
C ASP A 211 -10.57 -5.11 -4.54
N ILE A 212 -11.78 -5.62 -4.45
CA ILE A 212 -12.29 -6.41 -3.31
C ILE A 212 -11.53 -7.73 -3.12
N ASN A 213 -10.78 -8.17 -4.12
CA ASN A 213 -10.04 -9.42 -4.09
C ASN A 213 -8.60 -9.24 -3.55
N GLN A 214 -8.14 -8.01 -3.37
CA GLN A 214 -6.85 -7.72 -2.74
C GLN A 214 -6.91 -7.86 -1.23
N LEU A 215 -5.73 -7.83 -0.61
CA LEU A 215 -5.60 -7.90 0.84
C LEU A 215 -6.34 -6.75 1.52
N PRO A 216 -7.15 -7.05 2.55
CA PRO A 216 -7.73 -6.03 3.42
C PRO A 216 -6.65 -5.37 4.29
N PRO A 217 -7.00 -4.29 5.04
CA PRO A 217 -6.11 -3.71 6.04
C PRO A 217 -5.64 -4.76 7.04
N VAL A 218 -4.44 -4.57 7.61
CA VAL A 218 -3.90 -5.49 8.62
C VAL A 218 -4.77 -5.49 9.88
N PHE A 219 -5.30 -4.33 10.24
CA PHE A 219 -6.17 -4.14 11.40
C PHE A 219 -7.59 -3.77 10.98
N GLY A 220 -8.51 -4.66 11.33
CA GLY A 220 -9.94 -4.45 11.16
C GLY A 220 -10.45 -4.54 9.71
N PRO A 221 -11.75 -4.31 9.52
CA PRO A 221 -12.36 -4.34 8.20
C PRO A 221 -12.06 -3.09 7.39
N SER A 222 -12.01 -3.24 6.08
CA SER A 222 -11.88 -2.12 5.15
C SER A 222 -13.17 -1.30 5.07
N ILE A 223 -13.04 0.02 4.93
CA ILE A 223 -14.18 0.89 4.63
C ILE A 223 -14.89 0.49 3.33
N LEU A 224 -14.15 -0.05 2.36
CA LEU A 224 -14.73 -0.52 1.11
C LEU A 224 -15.82 -1.57 1.33
N ASN A 225 -15.65 -2.47 2.32
CA ASN A 225 -16.66 -3.49 2.63
C ASN A 225 -17.99 -2.88 3.07
N TYR A 226 -17.94 -1.76 3.81
CA TYR A 226 -19.14 -1.01 4.24
C TYR A 226 -19.74 -0.22 3.08
N ALA A 227 -18.90 0.43 2.29
CA ALA A 227 -19.34 1.20 1.13
C ALA A 227 -20.07 0.33 0.10
N LEU A 228 -19.59 -0.90 -0.15
CA LEU A 228 -20.21 -1.85 -1.05
C LEU A 228 -21.63 -2.29 -0.64
N VAL A 229 -21.92 -2.28 0.67
CA VAL A 229 -23.27 -2.62 1.17
C VAL A 229 -24.23 -1.45 1.04
N GLN A 230 -23.73 -0.23 0.99
CA GLN A 230 -24.53 0.98 1.16
C GLN A 230 -24.62 1.88 -0.07
N LEU A 231 -23.65 1.80 -0.98
CA LEU A 231 -23.55 2.68 -2.14
C LEU A 231 -23.79 1.93 -3.46
N PRO A 232 -24.18 2.64 -4.53
CA PRO A 232 -24.17 2.09 -5.88
C PRO A 232 -22.80 1.52 -6.23
N ILE A 233 -22.79 0.40 -6.95
CA ILE A 233 -21.57 -0.28 -7.36
C ILE A 233 -21.48 -0.27 -8.88
N VAL A 234 -20.34 0.17 -9.40
CA VAL A 234 -19.95 -0.02 -10.80
C VAL A 234 -18.83 -1.05 -10.83
N GLU A 235 -19.08 -2.21 -11.41
CA GLU A 235 -18.10 -3.26 -11.61
C GLU A 235 -17.53 -3.19 -13.02
N LEU A 236 -16.22 -2.93 -13.13
CA LEU A 236 -15.50 -2.99 -14.41
C LEU A 236 -15.23 -4.46 -14.76
N ARG A 237 -15.95 -4.96 -15.74
CA ARG A 237 -15.90 -6.38 -16.16
C ARG A 237 -14.93 -6.63 -17.29
N THR A 238 -14.71 -5.65 -18.18
CA THR A 238 -13.85 -5.78 -19.34
C THR A 238 -12.37 -5.72 -18.94
N VAL A 239 -11.59 -6.70 -19.38
CA VAL A 239 -10.14 -6.74 -19.15
C VAL A 239 -9.42 -6.15 -20.37
N TYR A 240 -8.74 -5.00 -20.18
CA TYR A 240 -8.07 -4.25 -21.28
C TYR A 240 -6.58 -4.51 -21.40
N ARG A 241 -5.96 -5.11 -20.38
CA ARG A 241 -4.51 -5.34 -20.44
C ARG A 241 -4.21 -6.24 -21.62
N GLN A 242 -3.74 -5.62 -22.70
CA GLN A 242 -3.36 -6.23 -23.98
C GLN A 242 -2.19 -7.20 -23.77
N LYS A 243 -2.47 -8.38 -23.32
CA LYS A 243 -1.68 -9.60 -23.57
C LYS A 243 -2.52 -10.76 -23.05
N PHE A 244 -3.45 -11.22 -23.88
CA PHE A 244 -4.08 -12.53 -23.71
C PHE A 244 -3.06 -13.68 -23.63
N ASP A 245 -1.77 -13.38 -23.85
CA ASP A 245 -0.65 -14.33 -23.75
C ASP A 245 0.13 -14.26 -22.43
N SER A 246 -0.26 -13.42 -21.46
CA SER A 246 0.43 -13.34 -20.17
C SER A 246 -0.19 -14.26 -19.13
N LEU A 247 0.54 -15.30 -18.76
CA LEU A 247 0.14 -16.19 -17.67
C LEU A 247 0.05 -15.48 -16.31
N VAL A 248 0.69 -14.33 -16.13
CA VAL A 248 0.56 -13.54 -14.90
C VAL A 248 -0.90 -13.12 -14.71
N LEU A 249 -1.55 -12.56 -15.73
CA LEU A 249 -2.93 -12.12 -15.64
C LEU A 249 -3.90 -13.31 -15.65
N THR A 250 -3.67 -14.30 -16.51
CA THR A 250 -4.46 -15.54 -16.55
C THR A 250 -4.45 -16.23 -15.19
N ASN A 251 -3.29 -16.37 -14.57
CA ASN A 251 -3.16 -17.00 -13.26
C ASN A 251 -3.75 -16.13 -12.14
N ALA A 252 -3.69 -14.81 -12.21
CA ALA A 252 -4.41 -13.95 -11.28
C ALA A 252 -5.92 -14.25 -11.31
N HIS A 253 -6.51 -14.43 -12.49
CA HIS A 253 -7.91 -14.82 -12.63
C HIS A 253 -8.18 -16.27 -12.17
N ASN A 254 -7.31 -17.23 -12.55
CA ASN A 254 -7.41 -18.62 -12.10
C ASN A 254 -7.41 -18.72 -10.56
N ILE A 255 -6.54 -17.96 -9.88
CA ILE A 255 -6.49 -17.87 -8.41
C ILE A 255 -7.84 -17.44 -7.86
N LEU A 256 -8.46 -16.38 -8.41
CA LEU A 256 -9.77 -15.90 -7.95
C LEU A 256 -10.90 -16.91 -8.20
N GLU A 257 -10.79 -17.68 -9.26
CA GLU A 257 -11.77 -18.71 -9.60
C GLU A 257 -11.52 -20.04 -8.86
N GLY A 258 -10.45 -20.14 -8.05
CA GLY A 258 -10.08 -21.37 -7.34
C GLY A 258 -9.48 -22.44 -8.26
N LYS A 259 -9.03 -22.07 -9.46
CA LYS A 259 -8.37 -22.94 -10.43
C LYS A 259 -6.88 -23.01 -10.19
N GLU A 260 -6.26 -24.11 -10.65
CA GLU A 260 -4.80 -24.24 -10.61
C GLU A 260 -4.13 -23.21 -11.52
N VAL A 261 -2.91 -22.81 -11.15
CA VAL A 261 -2.08 -21.92 -11.94
C VAL A 261 -1.34 -22.69 -13.03
N GLU A 262 -1.15 -22.06 -14.17
CA GLU A 262 -0.41 -22.60 -15.32
C GLU A 262 1.03 -22.12 -15.30
N GLU A 263 1.99 -23.03 -15.55
CA GLU A 263 3.41 -22.69 -15.64
C GLU A 263 3.82 -22.42 -17.09
N GLY A 264 4.72 -21.44 -17.27
CA GLY A 264 5.26 -21.06 -18.58
C GLY A 264 6.40 -20.06 -18.45
N PRO A 265 6.74 -19.35 -19.53
CA PRO A 265 7.90 -18.44 -19.54
C PRO A 265 7.82 -17.30 -18.52
N ASP A 266 6.64 -16.77 -18.30
CA ASP A 266 6.35 -15.61 -17.44
C ASP A 266 5.73 -15.97 -16.08
N PHE A 267 5.45 -17.28 -15.83
CA PHE A 267 4.97 -17.77 -14.54
C PHE A 267 5.59 -19.12 -14.19
N LYS A 268 6.37 -19.17 -13.12
CA LYS A 268 7.10 -20.39 -12.72
C LYS A 268 6.92 -20.68 -11.24
N ILE A 269 6.85 -21.96 -10.89
CA ILE A 269 6.93 -22.44 -9.51
C ILE A 269 8.24 -23.22 -9.35
N ILE A 270 9.12 -22.75 -8.47
CA ILE A 270 10.39 -23.39 -8.18
C ILE A 270 10.29 -24.10 -6.83
N GLU A 271 10.20 -25.41 -6.87
CA GLU A 271 10.23 -26.23 -5.67
C GLU A 271 11.68 -26.45 -5.23
N GLY A 272 12.11 -25.70 -4.23
CA GLY A 272 13.41 -25.92 -3.59
C GLY A 272 13.36 -27.05 -2.57
N GLY A 273 14.52 -27.61 -2.27
CA GLY A 273 14.74 -28.68 -1.31
C GLY A 273 15.39 -29.91 -1.94
N THR A 274 16.19 -30.65 -1.16
CA THR A 274 16.78 -31.92 -1.61
C THR A 274 15.72 -33.02 -1.61
N LYS A 275 15.71 -33.86 -2.63
CA LYS A 275 14.78 -34.99 -2.79
C LYS A 275 14.78 -35.99 -1.62
N GLN A 276 15.80 -35.96 -0.75
CA GLN A 276 16.02 -36.99 0.26
C GLN A 276 15.19 -36.88 1.54
N HIS A 277 14.59 -35.69 1.90
CA HIS A 277 13.91 -35.55 3.18
C HIS A 277 12.67 -34.65 3.17
N GLY A 278 12.05 -34.39 2.03
CA GLY A 278 10.87 -33.51 1.97
C GLY A 278 11.14 -32.08 2.45
N GLN A 279 12.41 -31.68 2.50
CA GLN A 279 12.84 -30.39 3.02
C GLN A 279 12.34 -29.26 2.12
N THR A 280 11.87 -28.26 2.77
CA THR A 280 11.49 -26.95 2.17
C THR A 280 12.74 -26.13 1.89
N VAL A 281 12.61 -25.09 1.04
CA VAL A 281 13.69 -24.15 0.76
C VAL A 281 14.19 -23.53 2.06
N THR A 282 15.49 -23.56 2.30
CA THR A 282 16.13 -22.82 3.39
C THR A 282 16.55 -21.43 2.90
N MET A 283 16.81 -20.50 3.83
CA MET A 283 17.30 -19.17 3.48
C MET A 283 18.59 -19.20 2.67
N LEU A 284 19.53 -20.05 3.03
CA LEU A 284 20.80 -20.21 2.30
C LEU A 284 20.58 -20.69 0.85
N GLN A 285 19.64 -21.62 0.63
CA GLN A 285 19.30 -22.08 -0.72
C GLN A 285 18.62 -20.97 -1.55
N LEU A 286 17.74 -20.18 -0.93
CA LEU A 286 17.12 -19.03 -1.56
C LEU A 286 18.17 -17.97 -1.90
N ALA A 287 19.02 -17.59 -0.96
CA ALA A 287 20.09 -16.59 -1.16
C ALA A 287 21.06 -17.03 -2.26
N GLY A 288 21.48 -18.30 -2.26
CA GLY A 288 22.32 -18.87 -3.31
C GLY A 288 21.65 -18.87 -4.68
N SER A 289 20.34 -19.06 -4.76
CA SER A 289 19.59 -18.99 -6.02
C SER A 289 19.45 -17.54 -6.50
N LEU A 290 19.12 -16.61 -5.60
CA LEU A 290 19.03 -15.19 -5.90
C LEU A 290 20.37 -14.62 -6.39
N LYS A 291 21.50 -15.03 -5.75
CA LYS A 291 22.84 -14.64 -6.18
C LYS A 291 23.13 -15.14 -7.60
N ARG A 292 22.86 -16.41 -7.90
CA ARG A 292 23.03 -16.95 -9.27
C ARG A 292 22.16 -16.25 -10.30
N TRP A 293 20.91 -15.94 -9.96
CA TRP A 293 20.01 -15.19 -10.86
C TRP A 293 20.47 -13.74 -11.05
N TYR A 294 21.08 -13.13 -10.05
CA TYR A 294 21.69 -11.82 -10.18
C TYR A 294 22.91 -11.88 -11.13
N GLU A 295 23.81 -12.83 -10.92
CA GLU A 295 24.99 -13.04 -11.76
C GLU A 295 24.63 -13.37 -13.22
N SER A 296 23.52 -14.09 -13.44
CA SER A 296 23.01 -14.40 -14.81
C SER A 296 22.17 -13.27 -15.42
N GLY A 297 21.87 -12.21 -14.68
CA GLY A 297 21.00 -11.12 -15.13
C GLY A 297 19.48 -11.44 -15.11
N GLU A 298 19.10 -12.60 -14.56
CA GLU A 298 17.69 -12.98 -14.41
C GLU A 298 16.99 -12.22 -13.28
N TYR A 299 17.72 -11.85 -12.23
CA TYR A 299 17.24 -10.99 -11.14
C TYR A 299 17.91 -9.64 -11.23
N LYS A 300 17.09 -8.59 -11.30
CA LYS A 300 17.52 -7.20 -11.37
C LYS A 300 16.95 -6.43 -10.17
N PRO A 301 17.74 -6.15 -9.14
CA PRO A 301 17.25 -5.55 -7.89
C PRO A 301 16.49 -4.24 -8.06
N ASP A 302 16.74 -3.48 -9.13
CA ASP A 302 16.08 -2.19 -9.40
C ASP A 302 14.72 -2.35 -10.07
N GLU A 303 14.54 -3.39 -10.87
CA GLU A 303 13.30 -3.63 -11.62
C GLU A 303 12.41 -4.69 -10.95
N ASP A 304 12.99 -5.55 -10.11
CA ASP A 304 12.36 -6.73 -9.55
C ASP A 304 12.18 -6.58 -8.03
N ILE A 305 11.25 -7.35 -7.48
CA ILE A 305 11.00 -7.42 -6.04
C ILE A 305 10.87 -8.85 -5.54
N ILE A 306 11.33 -9.09 -4.33
CA ILE A 306 11.08 -10.33 -3.60
C ILE A 306 9.95 -10.06 -2.61
N LEU A 307 8.91 -10.89 -2.61
CA LEU A 307 7.78 -10.78 -1.71
C LEU A 307 7.74 -11.96 -0.74
N SER A 308 7.54 -11.67 0.53
CA SER A 308 7.30 -12.66 1.59
C SER A 308 5.98 -12.34 2.31
N PRO A 309 5.25 -13.33 2.83
CA PRO A 309 4.09 -13.09 3.69
C PRO A 309 4.41 -12.39 5.00
N PHE A 310 5.62 -12.58 5.57
CA PHE A 310 6.04 -12.07 6.88
C PHE A 310 7.25 -11.15 6.80
N ASN A 311 7.38 -10.27 7.81
CA ASN A 311 8.60 -9.46 7.99
C ASN A 311 9.72 -10.29 8.62
N LYS A 312 9.42 -10.99 9.73
CA LYS A 312 10.38 -11.78 10.53
C LYS A 312 10.34 -13.26 10.18
N GLY A 313 11.28 -13.99 10.75
CA GLY A 313 11.49 -15.42 10.51
C GLY A 313 12.51 -15.67 9.41
N ASP A 314 12.90 -16.92 9.26
CA ASP A 314 14.00 -17.35 8.39
C ASP A 314 13.81 -16.89 6.93
N LEU A 315 12.60 -17.02 6.40
CA LEU A 315 12.22 -16.56 5.06
C LEU A 315 11.37 -15.27 5.10
N GLY A 316 11.46 -14.50 6.17
CA GLY A 316 10.85 -13.17 6.29
C GLY A 316 11.59 -12.12 5.45
N SER A 317 10.91 -11.02 5.14
CA SER A 317 11.50 -9.96 4.31
C SER A 317 12.78 -9.37 4.91
N ASP A 318 12.89 -9.30 6.24
CA ASP A 318 14.07 -8.73 6.91
C ASP A 318 15.29 -9.64 6.71
N SER A 319 15.15 -10.96 6.89
CA SER A 319 16.21 -11.94 6.65
C SER A 319 16.61 -11.96 5.16
N ILE A 320 15.64 -11.98 4.25
CA ILE A 320 15.90 -11.95 2.80
C ILE A 320 16.66 -10.67 2.43
N ASN A 321 16.26 -9.52 2.96
CA ASN A 321 16.91 -8.24 2.71
C ASN A 321 18.39 -8.26 3.13
N SER A 322 18.69 -8.78 4.31
CA SER A 322 20.05 -8.86 4.84
C SER A 322 20.94 -9.75 3.95
N HIS A 323 20.44 -10.92 3.54
CA HIS A 323 21.20 -11.84 2.67
C HIS A 323 21.40 -11.25 1.27
N VAL A 324 20.36 -10.60 0.71
CA VAL A 324 20.45 -9.98 -0.63
C VAL A 324 21.41 -8.81 -0.61
N ALA A 325 21.31 -7.91 0.38
CA ALA A 325 22.25 -6.80 0.55
C ALA A 325 23.69 -7.27 0.68
N GLN A 326 23.93 -8.42 1.37
CA GLN A 326 25.25 -8.98 1.58
C GLN A 326 25.97 -9.34 0.28
N PHE A 327 25.27 -9.87 -0.72
CA PHE A 327 25.90 -10.23 -1.99
C PHE A 327 25.81 -9.15 -3.08
N LEU A 328 24.90 -8.18 -2.93
CA LEU A 328 24.75 -7.08 -3.89
C LEU A 328 25.69 -5.92 -3.64
N ASN A 329 26.09 -5.69 -2.39
CA ASN A 329 26.81 -4.50 -1.99
C ASN A 329 28.07 -4.86 -1.20
N ASP A 330 29.21 -4.68 -1.84
CA ASP A 330 30.55 -4.94 -1.28
C ASP A 330 31.12 -3.76 -0.49
N GLY A 331 30.35 -2.67 -0.32
CA GLY A 331 30.76 -1.47 0.41
C GLY A 331 30.90 -1.70 1.91
N ASP A 332 31.52 -0.71 2.59
CA ASP A 332 31.62 -0.70 4.04
C ASP A 332 30.23 -0.73 4.68
N VAL A 333 30.06 -1.62 5.65
CA VAL A 333 28.82 -1.77 6.40
C VAL A 333 28.89 -0.91 7.67
N TYR A 334 27.93 -0.03 7.83
CA TYR A 334 27.77 0.83 8.98
C TYR A 334 26.75 0.24 9.96
N GLU A 335 27.14 0.10 11.21
CA GLU A 335 26.21 -0.12 12.31
C GLU A 335 25.62 1.23 12.71
N VAL A 336 24.40 1.51 12.28
CA VAL A 336 23.67 2.72 12.64
C VAL A 336 22.80 2.44 13.85
N ILE A 337 23.09 3.10 14.97
CA ILE A 337 22.29 3.01 16.20
C ILE A 337 21.20 4.07 16.14
N ALA A 338 19.94 3.63 16.20
CA ALA A 338 18.77 4.48 16.18
C ALA A 338 17.84 4.10 17.35
N GLY A 339 18.06 4.71 18.51
CA GLY A 339 17.44 4.30 19.78
C GLY A 339 17.90 2.89 20.17
N ILE A 340 16.98 1.98 20.38
CA ILE A 340 17.25 0.55 20.66
C ILE A 340 17.57 -0.25 19.39
N ARG A 341 17.27 0.29 18.21
CA ARG A 341 17.45 -0.39 16.94
C ARG A 341 18.88 -0.26 16.43
N LYS A 342 19.44 -1.37 15.97
CA LYS A 342 20.68 -1.42 15.20
C LYS A 342 20.37 -1.74 13.75
N LEU A 343 20.90 -0.93 12.85
CA LEU A 343 20.77 -1.08 11.41
C LEU A 343 22.13 -1.35 10.81
N TYR A 344 22.23 -2.35 9.95
CA TYR A 344 23.46 -2.69 9.24
C TYR A 344 23.26 -2.36 7.75
N VAL A 345 23.75 -1.21 7.33
CA VAL A 345 23.51 -0.62 6.02
C VAL A 345 24.80 -0.14 5.38
N ALA A 346 24.82 -0.04 4.06
CA ALA A 346 25.93 0.50 3.29
C ALA A 346 25.44 1.54 2.28
N VAL A 347 26.35 2.39 1.82
CA VAL A 347 26.09 3.30 0.69
C VAL A 347 25.74 2.47 -0.55
N GLY A 348 24.70 2.87 -1.26
CA GLY A 348 24.17 2.15 -2.43
C GLY A 348 23.05 1.14 -2.10
N ASP A 349 22.77 0.85 -0.82
CA ASP A 349 21.68 -0.04 -0.45
C ASP A 349 20.33 0.51 -0.91
N LYS A 350 19.51 -0.37 -1.50
CA LYS A 350 18.12 -0.10 -1.83
C LYS A 350 17.29 -0.11 -0.55
N ILE A 351 16.57 0.97 -0.31
CA ILE A 351 15.77 1.14 0.90
C ILE A 351 14.32 1.51 0.59
N MET A 352 13.47 1.32 1.59
CA MET A 352 12.14 1.91 1.65
C MET A 352 12.11 2.90 2.81
N PHE A 353 11.76 4.14 2.53
CA PHE A 353 11.52 5.18 3.53
C PHE A 353 10.09 5.70 3.39
N GLN A 354 9.32 5.57 4.48
CA GLN A 354 7.90 5.98 4.50
C GLN A 354 7.11 5.48 3.27
N LYS A 355 7.29 4.20 2.94
CA LYS A 355 6.69 3.50 1.80
C LYS A 355 7.12 4.02 0.40
N GLN A 356 8.19 4.77 0.31
CA GLN A 356 8.83 5.14 -0.96
C GLN A 356 10.16 4.42 -1.10
N VAL A 357 10.44 3.92 -2.29
CA VAL A 357 11.71 3.28 -2.61
C VAL A 357 12.78 4.35 -2.87
N GLY A 358 13.99 4.08 -2.46
CA GLY A 358 15.14 4.95 -2.66
C GLY A 358 16.46 4.20 -2.45
N ARG A 359 17.54 4.95 -2.42
CA ARG A 359 18.91 4.46 -2.17
C ARG A 359 19.62 5.29 -1.15
N ILE A 360 20.48 4.64 -0.39
CA ILE A 360 21.45 5.33 0.48
C ILE A 360 22.56 5.90 -0.41
N ILE A 361 22.72 7.22 -0.39
CA ILE A 361 23.75 7.91 -1.16
C ILE A 361 24.97 8.26 -0.33
N ASN A 362 24.79 8.40 0.98
CA ASN A 362 25.90 8.71 1.90
C ASN A 362 25.56 8.34 3.35
N ILE A 363 26.56 7.99 4.14
CA ILE A 363 26.44 7.73 5.58
C ILE A 363 27.59 8.46 6.27
N LYS A 364 27.28 9.35 7.21
CA LYS A 364 28.28 10.13 7.96
C LYS A 364 27.93 10.20 9.44
N HIS A 365 28.93 10.44 10.28
CA HIS A 365 28.71 10.61 11.71
C HIS A 365 27.73 11.74 11.99
N ASN A 366 26.84 11.50 12.95
CA ASN A 366 25.92 12.54 13.42
C ASN A 366 26.58 13.29 14.59
N PRO A 367 26.97 14.57 14.42
CA PRO A 367 27.64 15.35 15.47
C PRO A 367 26.74 15.61 16.70
N MET A 368 25.43 15.42 16.56
CA MET A 368 24.47 15.61 17.65
C MET A 368 24.23 14.33 18.47
N TYR A 369 24.83 13.21 18.09
CA TYR A 369 24.70 11.96 18.83
C TYR A 369 25.66 11.93 20.03
N ALA A 370 25.10 11.75 21.23
CA ALA A 370 25.90 11.77 22.48
C ALA A 370 26.55 10.43 22.83
N GLY A 371 26.23 9.34 22.15
CA GLY A 371 26.75 8.00 22.41
C GLY A 371 28.08 7.70 21.69
N LYS A 372 28.62 6.52 21.97
CA LYS A 372 29.80 6.03 21.25
C LYS A 372 29.41 5.65 19.83
N ILE A 373 30.04 6.27 18.85
CA ILE A 373 29.79 6.00 17.42
C ILE A 373 30.53 4.72 17.03
N PRO A 374 29.84 3.70 16.50
CA PRO A 374 30.48 2.51 15.94
C PRO A 374 31.34 2.87 14.74
N LYS A 375 32.52 2.27 14.64
CA LYS A 375 33.36 2.41 13.44
C LYS A 375 32.76 1.60 12.30
N PRO A 376 32.87 2.09 11.06
CA PRO A 376 32.48 1.28 9.91
C PRO A 376 33.35 0.03 9.86
N HIS A 377 32.72 -1.10 9.60
CA HIS A 377 33.42 -2.38 9.50
C HIS A 377 33.64 -2.69 8.01
N SER A 378 34.88 -2.71 7.57
CA SER A 378 35.25 -3.15 6.23
C SER A 378 34.83 -4.61 6.03
N LYS A 379 34.05 -4.91 5.00
CA LYS A 379 33.74 -6.23 4.38
C LYS A 379 33.34 -7.42 5.27
N HIS A 380 33.64 -7.44 6.57
CA HIS A 380 33.50 -8.63 7.43
C HIS A 380 32.33 -8.55 8.43
N LEU A 381 31.59 -7.46 8.48
CA LEU A 381 30.37 -7.40 9.28
C LEU A 381 29.19 -7.94 8.46
N SER A 382 28.63 -9.04 8.91
CA SER A 382 27.39 -9.53 8.29
C SER A 382 26.27 -8.50 8.51
N ARG A 383 25.33 -8.44 7.60
CA ARG A 383 24.12 -7.62 7.75
C ARG A 383 23.25 -8.04 8.94
N PHE A 384 23.66 -9.09 9.66
CA PHE A 384 23.05 -9.61 10.90
C PHE A 384 23.75 -9.13 12.17
N GLY A 385 24.77 -8.29 12.05
CA GLY A 385 25.51 -7.77 13.21
C GLY A 385 26.51 -8.74 13.83
N VAL A 386 26.84 -9.82 13.16
CA VAL A 386 27.84 -10.81 13.59
C VAL A 386 29.09 -10.62 12.75
N MET A 387 30.27 -10.58 13.40
CA MET A 387 31.56 -10.65 12.68
C MET A 387 31.63 -12.04 12.04
N LEU A 388 31.72 -12.09 10.70
CA LEU A 388 31.95 -13.34 9.99
C LEU A 388 33.41 -13.71 10.15
N GLU A 389 33.72 -14.66 11.01
CA GLU A 389 34.94 -15.47 10.87
C GLU A 389 34.64 -16.53 9.80
N GLU A 390 35.65 -16.86 8.99
CA GLU A 390 35.46 -17.69 7.78
C GLU A 390 34.86 -19.09 8.05
N ASP A 391 34.69 -19.51 9.30
CA ASP A 391 34.30 -20.86 9.71
C ASP A 391 32.93 -21.00 10.41
N ASP A 392 32.16 -19.91 10.67
CA ASP A 392 30.94 -19.98 11.52
C ASP A 392 29.61 -19.86 10.73
N LEU A 393 29.36 -20.75 9.76
CA LEU A 393 28.10 -20.78 9.01
C LEU A 393 26.98 -21.63 9.63
N ASP A 394 27.21 -22.27 10.78
CA ASP A 394 26.33 -23.37 11.26
C ASP A 394 25.49 -23.12 12.52
N SER A 395 25.56 -21.95 13.16
CA SER A 395 24.81 -21.77 14.42
C SER A 395 24.13 -20.42 14.56
N LEU A 396 22.84 -20.35 14.24
CA LEU A 396 21.94 -19.29 14.73
C LEU A 396 20.62 -19.90 15.18
N GLU A 397 20.45 -20.00 16.50
CA GLU A 397 19.18 -20.30 17.14
C GLU A 397 18.29 -19.06 17.29
N ASP A 398 17.00 -19.30 17.23
CA ASP A 398 15.88 -18.37 17.09
C ASP A 398 15.48 -17.76 18.46
N ASP A 399 15.44 -16.43 18.56
CA ASP A 399 14.73 -15.73 19.63
C ASP A 399 13.50 -15.00 19.07
N GLY A 400 12.39 -15.70 19.17
CA GLY A 400 11.07 -15.21 18.74
C GLY A 400 10.55 -14.07 19.61
N LEU A 401 10.61 -12.84 19.11
CA LEU A 401 9.89 -11.69 19.65
C LEU A 401 8.87 -11.16 18.64
N ALA A 402 7.61 -11.19 19.08
CA ALA A 402 6.45 -10.73 18.31
C ALA A 402 6.55 -9.27 17.90
N HIS A 403 6.22 -8.99 16.64
CA HIS A 403 6.03 -7.63 16.14
C HIS A 403 4.80 -6.99 16.76
N VAL A 404 5.03 -5.91 17.47
CA VAL A 404 3.99 -4.92 17.75
C VAL A 404 4.07 -3.88 16.62
N GLU A 405 3.08 -3.84 15.72
CA GLU A 405 2.86 -2.66 14.91
C GLU A 405 2.36 -1.57 15.86
N TYR A 406 3.20 -0.55 16.05
CA TYR A 406 2.86 0.56 16.90
C TYR A 406 1.70 1.34 16.29
N ASN A 407 0.59 1.37 17.01
CA ASN A 407 -0.45 2.34 16.76
C ASN A 407 0.14 3.71 17.14
N LEU A 408 0.40 4.56 16.15
CA LEU A 408 0.97 5.91 16.33
C LEU A 408 0.12 6.80 17.27
N GLU A 409 -1.10 6.37 17.57
CA GLU A 409 -2.03 7.06 18.46
C GLU A 409 -1.81 6.75 19.96
N ALA A 410 -0.98 5.76 20.31
CA ALA A 410 -0.82 5.28 21.68
C ALA A 410 0.66 5.13 22.11
N MET A 411 1.56 5.96 21.62
CA MET A 411 2.98 5.87 21.96
C MET A 411 3.26 6.34 23.39
N SER A 412 4.10 5.58 24.13
CA SER A 412 4.58 5.95 25.46
C SER A 412 5.66 7.06 25.40
N LYS A 413 6.03 7.65 26.56
CA LYS A 413 7.11 8.65 26.62
C LYS A 413 8.46 8.07 26.19
N GLU A 414 8.69 6.78 26.48
CA GLU A 414 9.91 6.06 26.08
C GLU A 414 9.97 5.91 24.55
N ASP A 415 8.84 5.58 23.89
CA ASP A 415 8.75 5.53 22.43
C ASP A 415 8.96 6.92 21.80
N MET A 416 8.62 7.98 22.53
CA MET A 416 8.73 9.36 22.06
C MET A 416 10.11 9.96 22.29
N GLU A 417 10.76 9.63 23.40
CA GLU A 417 12.19 9.91 23.60
C GLU A 417 12.99 9.21 22.48
N GLU A 418 12.56 8.00 22.08
CA GLU A 418 13.15 7.28 20.94
C GLU A 418 12.96 8.03 19.61
N LEU A 419 11.76 8.61 19.36
CA LEU A 419 11.50 9.42 18.18
C LEU A 419 12.30 10.72 18.10
N THR A 420 12.63 11.29 19.24
CA THR A 420 13.41 12.55 19.33
C THR A 420 14.90 12.33 19.45
N HIS A 421 15.37 11.14 19.87
CA HIS A 421 16.78 10.82 20.00
C HIS A 421 17.49 10.85 18.65
N GLN A 422 18.72 11.36 18.67
CA GLN A 422 19.58 11.38 17.50
C GLN A 422 20.10 9.97 17.19
N ALA A 423 20.13 9.60 15.92
CA ALA A 423 20.83 8.40 15.49
C ALA A 423 22.35 8.62 15.48
N SER A 424 23.12 7.54 15.60
CA SER A 424 24.60 7.60 15.58
C SER A 424 25.18 8.15 14.28
N HIS A 425 24.45 7.98 13.19
CA HIS A 425 24.84 8.45 11.86
C HIS A 425 23.71 9.24 11.21
N VAL A 426 24.07 10.15 10.32
CA VAL A 426 23.16 10.75 9.35
C VAL A 426 23.17 9.86 8.11
N VAL A 427 22.02 9.32 7.75
CA VAL A 427 21.84 8.50 6.55
C VAL A 427 21.21 9.39 5.48
N GLU A 428 21.97 9.72 4.45
CA GLU A 428 21.48 10.51 3.31
C GLU A 428 20.92 9.55 2.26
N ILE A 429 19.69 9.80 1.85
CA ILE A 429 18.97 8.96 0.91
C ILE A 429 18.46 9.78 -0.27
N GLU A 430 18.39 9.15 -1.43
CA GLU A 430 17.71 9.64 -2.63
C GLU A 430 16.51 8.74 -2.91
N LEU A 431 15.32 9.31 -2.94
CA LEU A 431 14.10 8.60 -3.30
C LEU A 431 13.95 8.52 -4.82
N GLU A 432 13.21 7.54 -5.32
CA GLU A 432 12.92 7.41 -6.77
C GLU A 432 12.22 8.66 -7.36
N THR A 433 11.64 9.50 -6.51
CA THR A 433 11.08 10.81 -6.90
C THR A 433 12.14 11.87 -7.15
N GLY A 434 13.42 11.60 -6.90
CA GLY A 434 14.53 12.56 -6.94
C GLY A 434 14.64 13.41 -5.65
N GLU A 435 13.83 13.17 -4.64
CA GLU A 435 13.90 13.87 -3.35
C GLU A 435 15.10 13.38 -2.55
N LEU A 436 15.92 14.32 -2.07
CA LEU A 436 17.09 14.07 -1.22
C LEU A 436 16.73 14.34 0.24
N LEU A 437 16.97 13.36 1.10
CA LEU A 437 16.65 13.45 2.53
C LEU A 437 17.89 13.06 3.38
N ALA A 438 18.04 13.72 4.52
CA ALA A 438 19.08 13.42 5.50
C ALA A 438 18.42 12.95 6.81
N LEU A 439 18.39 11.64 7.02
CA LEU A 439 17.79 11.00 8.19
C LEU A 439 18.77 10.99 9.34
N ARG A 440 18.44 11.62 10.45
CA ARG A 440 19.32 11.82 11.61
C ARG A 440 18.67 11.49 12.95
N LYS A 441 17.35 11.26 12.98
CA LYS A 441 16.60 10.92 14.19
C LYS A 441 16.29 9.43 14.23
N ALA A 442 16.26 8.85 15.43
CA ALA A 442 15.91 7.44 15.63
C ALA A 442 14.53 7.09 15.07
N GLY A 443 13.53 7.96 15.24
CA GLY A 443 12.20 7.75 14.70
C GLY A 443 12.13 7.73 13.18
N GLU A 444 13.00 8.47 12.46
CA GLU A 444 13.09 8.41 11.00
C GLU A 444 13.62 7.05 10.54
N LEU A 445 14.54 6.46 11.31
CA LEU A 445 15.16 5.16 11.06
C LEU A 445 14.45 4.00 11.77
N SER A 446 13.25 4.22 12.31
CA SER A 446 12.43 3.17 12.92
C SER A 446 12.00 2.11 11.91
N ALA A 447 11.64 0.91 12.39
CA ALA A 447 11.22 -0.21 11.53
C ALA A 447 9.98 0.09 10.69
N GLN A 448 9.15 1.04 11.13
CA GLN A 448 7.97 1.49 10.41
C GLN A 448 8.33 2.39 9.22
N ASN A 449 9.33 3.25 9.41
CA ASN A 449 9.68 4.28 8.45
C ASN A 449 10.81 3.87 7.50
N PHE A 450 11.74 3.04 7.96
CA PHE A 450 12.97 2.72 7.23
C PHE A 450 13.25 1.21 7.24
N SER A 451 13.48 0.64 6.06
CA SER A 451 13.93 -0.76 5.89
C SER A 451 14.71 -0.91 4.59
N LEU A 452 15.53 -1.96 4.48
CA LEU A 452 16.02 -2.41 3.17
C LEU A 452 14.82 -2.80 2.30
N ALA A 453 14.95 -2.70 0.99
CA ALA A 453 13.85 -2.85 0.03
C ALA A 453 14.16 -3.79 -1.16
N TYR A 454 15.00 -4.77 -0.98
CA TYR A 454 15.17 -5.88 -1.91
C TYR A 454 14.04 -6.90 -1.78
N ALA A 455 13.53 -7.04 -0.56
CA ALA A 455 12.35 -7.84 -0.24
C ALA A 455 11.35 -7.03 0.60
N LEU A 456 10.06 -7.23 0.34
CA LEU A 456 8.95 -6.59 1.06
C LEU A 456 7.91 -7.63 1.46
N THR A 457 7.08 -7.29 2.46
CA THR A 457 5.86 -8.07 2.65
C THR A 457 4.84 -7.76 1.56
N VAL A 458 3.96 -8.73 1.27
CA VAL A 458 2.89 -8.54 0.28
C VAL A 458 2.01 -7.34 0.65
N HIS A 459 1.77 -7.08 1.95
CA HIS A 459 1.04 -5.90 2.41
C HIS A 459 1.77 -4.58 2.10
N LYS A 460 3.09 -4.53 2.33
CA LYS A 460 3.88 -3.33 1.99
C LYS A 460 3.97 -3.07 0.49
N ALA A 461 3.81 -4.13 -0.32
CA ALA A 461 3.87 -4.08 -1.78
C ALA A 461 2.56 -3.61 -2.44
N GLN A 462 1.47 -3.45 -1.67
CA GLN A 462 0.20 -2.96 -2.21
C GLN A 462 0.36 -1.54 -2.77
N GLY A 463 -0.27 -1.28 -3.93
CA GLY A 463 -0.13 -0.02 -4.66
C GLY A 463 1.14 0.11 -5.51
N CYS A 464 2.08 -0.86 -5.43
CA CYS A 464 3.30 -0.90 -6.24
C CYS A 464 3.19 -1.91 -7.38
N GLU A 465 4.04 -1.75 -8.41
CA GLU A 465 4.19 -2.71 -9.52
C GLU A 465 5.67 -2.85 -9.88
N TRP A 466 6.11 -4.06 -10.19
CA TRP A 466 7.49 -4.36 -10.60
C TRP A 466 7.51 -5.21 -11.87
N ARG A 467 8.60 -5.16 -12.60
CA ARG A 467 8.82 -6.00 -13.78
C ARG A 467 8.64 -7.49 -13.47
N LYS A 468 9.25 -7.95 -12.38
CA LYS A 468 9.22 -9.33 -11.90
C LYS A 468 8.98 -9.40 -10.42
N VAL A 469 8.12 -10.32 -10.01
CA VAL A 469 7.88 -10.66 -8.61
C VAL A 469 8.42 -12.05 -8.32
N ILE A 470 9.25 -12.17 -7.29
CA ILE A 470 9.70 -13.44 -6.71
C ILE A 470 8.95 -13.61 -5.39
N LEU A 471 7.91 -14.44 -5.38
CA LEU A 471 7.12 -14.72 -4.18
C LEU A 471 7.69 -15.93 -3.44
N VAL A 472 8.08 -15.73 -2.19
CA VAL A 472 8.54 -16.82 -1.30
C VAL A 472 7.34 -17.33 -0.51
N LEU A 473 6.93 -18.59 -0.76
CA LEU A 473 5.77 -19.20 -0.12
C LEU A 473 6.17 -20.51 0.58
N HIS A 474 6.66 -20.38 1.82
CA HIS A 474 7.12 -21.49 2.64
C HIS A 474 5.99 -22.13 3.47
N LYS A 475 6.19 -23.36 3.95
CA LYS A 475 5.21 -24.05 4.83
C LYS A 475 4.92 -23.27 6.11
N ASP A 476 5.90 -22.58 6.67
CA ASP A 476 5.76 -21.77 7.90
C ASP A 476 4.89 -20.52 7.65
N HIS A 477 4.72 -20.15 6.38
CA HIS A 477 3.79 -19.11 5.96
C HIS A 477 2.33 -19.59 5.84
N SER A 478 2.02 -20.81 6.29
CA SER A 478 0.73 -21.48 6.05
C SER A 478 -0.49 -20.72 6.59
N ILE A 479 -0.33 -19.90 7.63
CA ILE A 479 -1.40 -19.06 8.20
C ILE A 479 -1.80 -17.93 7.25
N LEU A 480 -0.83 -17.38 6.49
CA LEU A 480 -1.06 -16.33 5.50
C LEU A 480 -1.18 -16.86 4.06
N ALA A 481 -1.12 -18.17 3.86
CA ALA A 481 -1.34 -18.80 2.55
C ALA A 481 -2.83 -18.86 2.24
N PHE A 482 -3.38 -17.74 1.75
CA PHE A 482 -4.78 -17.61 1.32
C PHE A 482 -4.88 -16.85 -0.01
N ASN A 483 -6.04 -16.95 -0.63
CA ASN A 483 -6.31 -16.53 -2.00
C ASN A 483 -5.99 -15.06 -2.25
N GLU A 484 -6.47 -14.17 -1.37
CA GLU A 484 -6.30 -12.72 -1.50
C GLU A 484 -4.81 -12.32 -1.40
N LEU A 485 -4.01 -13.03 -0.56
CA LEU A 485 -2.56 -12.77 -0.49
C LEU A 485 -1.86 -13.19 -1.78
N LEU A 486 -2.17 -14.40 -2.29
CA LEU A 486 -1.56 -14.91 -3.51
C LEU A 486 -1.94 -14.03 -4.72
N TYR A 487 -3.22 -13.68 -4.83
CA TYR A 487 -3.73 -12.77 -5.86
C TYR A 487 -3.02 -11.40 -5.80
N THR A 488 -2.96 -10.80 -4.60
CA THR A 488 -2.29 -9.50 -4.41
C THR A 488 -0.83 -9.56 -4.83
N ALA A 489 -0.09 -10.62 -4.44
CA ALA A 489 1.31 -10.78 -4.80
C ALA A 489 1.51 -10.94 -6.31
N VAL A 490 0.70 -11.79 -6.97
CA VAL A 490 0.78 -12.04 -8.41
C VAL A 490 0.48 -10.77 -9.20
N THR A 491 -0.53 -10.00 -8.79
CA THR A 491 -0.92 -8.76 -9.47
C THR A 491 0.08 -7.61 -9.32
N ARG A 492 1.11 -7.76 -8.49
CA ARG A 492 2.24 -6.79 -8.41
C ARG A 492 3.23 -6.95 -9.56
N ALA A 493 3.15 -8.02 -10.35
CA ALA A 493 4.06 -8.27 -11.46
C ALA A 493 3.51 -7.71 -12.78
N ALA A 494 4.33 -6.89 -13.45
CA ALA A 494 4.02 -6.41 -14.79
C ALA A 494 4.32 -7.44 -15.89
N LYS A 495 5.37 -8.28 -15.70
CA LYS A 495 5.86 -9.18 -16.75
C LYS A 495 6.06 -10.63 -16.31
N GLN A 496 6.52 -10.86 -15.09
CA GLN A 496 6.90 -12.21 -14.67
C GLN A 496 6.66 -12.46 -13.19
N VAL A 497 6.21 -13.67 -12.87
CA VAL A 497 6.10 -14.20 -11.50
C VAL A 497 6.95 -15.46 -11.36
N VAL A 498 7.71 -15.52 -10.27
CA VAL A 498 8.41 -16.74 -9.84
C VAL A 498 7.98 -17.03 -8.40
N ILE A 499 7.31 -18.13 -8.16
CA ILE A 499 6.97 -18.58 -6.82
C ILE A 499 8.06 -19.57 -6.36
N VAL A 500 8.74 -19.23 -5.27
CA VAL A 500 9.71 -20.12 -4.62
C VAL A 500 9.01 -20.79 -3.43
N GLY A 501 8.66 -22.07 -3.62
CA GLY A 501 7.91 -22.81 -2.62
C GLY A 501 7.31 -24.11 -3.15
N LYS A 502 6.62 -24.85 -2.30
CA LYS A 502 5.98 -26.11 -2.70
C LYS A 502 4.67 -25.88 -3.42
N LYS A 503 4.39 -26.63 -4.49
CA LYS A 503 3.11 -26.55 -5.24
C LYS A 503 1.89 -26.74 -4.34
N PHE A 504 1.96 -27.59 -3.31
CA PHE A 504 0.86 -27.76 -2.36
C PHE A 504 0.54 -26.49 -1.58
N MET A 505 1.54 -25.61 -1.32
CA MET A 505 1.30 -24.32 -0.65
C MET A 505 0.56 -23.34 -1.55
N VAL A 506 0.86 -23.37 -2.85
CA VAL A 506 0.12 -22.59 -3.86
C VAL A 506 -1.32 -23.09 -3.94
N ALA A 507 -1.51 -24.41 -4.06
CA ALA A 507 -2.85 -25.02 -4.07
C ALA A 507 -3.64 -24.71 -2.79
N LYS A 508 -2.99 -24.78 -1.61
CA LYS A 508 -3.59 -24.38 -0.34
C LYS A 508 -4.03 -22.91 -0.37
N ALA A 509 -3.16 -22.03 -0.84
CA ALA A 509 -3.48 -20.60 -0.91
C ALA A 509 -4.68 -20.35 -1.84
N ILE A 510 -4.74 -21.00 -2.99
CA ILE A 510 -5.88 -20.91 -3.93
C ILE A 510 -7.18 -21.38 -3.26
N ALA A 511 -7.13 -22.48 -2.53
CA ALA A 511 -8.31 -23.08 -1.90
C ALA A 511 -8.79 -22.34 -0.63
N THR A 512 -7.92 -21.53 0.01
CA THR A 512 -8.23 -20.85 1.27
C THR A 512 -8.65 -19.42 0.98
N ARG A 513 -9.92 -19.09 1.18
CA ARG A 513 -10.46 -17.73 0.97
C ARG A 513 -10.87 -17.12 2.30
N ARG A 514 -10.48 -15.89 2.56
CA ARG A 514 -10.96 -15.10 3.70
C ARG A 514 -12.29 -14.41 3.40
N ILE A 515 -12.45 -13.91 2.18
CA ILE A 515 -13.68 -13.29 1.70
C ILE A 515 -14.48 -14.36 0.95
N LYS A 516 -15.64 -14.73 1.51
CA LYS A 516 -16.51 -15.76 0.92
C LYS A 516 -17.33 -15.18 -0.23
N GLY A 517 -17.54 -15.98 -1.25
CA GLY A 517 -18.29 -15.65 -2.46
C GLY A 517 -17.43 -15.70 -3.72
N ASP A 518 -18.01 -16.18 -4.82
CA ASP A 518 -17.37 -16.26 -6.14
C ASP A 518 -17.66 -15.02 -6.98
N SER A 519 -18.86 -14.45 -6.84
CA SER A 519 -19.30 -13.22 -7.50
C SER A 519 -19.19 -12.01 -6.57
N LEU A 520 -19.15 -10.81 -7.15
CA LEU A 520 -19.22 -9.56 -6.39
C LEU A 520 -20.48 -9.50 -5.52
N LYS A 521 -21.63 -9.97 -6.04
CA LYS A 521 -22.89 -10.03 -5.31
C LYS A 521 -22.77 -10.87 -4.03
N GLU A 522 -22.25 -12.09 -4.14
CA GLU A 522 -22.07 -12.98 -2.98
C GLU A 522 -21.11 -12.40 -1.94
N LYS A 523 -20.04 -11.70 -2.39
CA LYS A 523 -19.12 -11.02 -1.48
C LYS A 523 -19.78 -9.86 -0.75
N VAL A 524 -20.63 -9.11 -1.42
CA VAL A 524 -21.44 -8.04 -0.78
C VAL A 524 -22.42 -8.63 0.23
N GLU A 525 -23.06 -9.75 -0.09
CA GLU A 525 -23.93 -10.48 0.84
C GLU A 525 -23.15 -10.99 2.06
N TYR A 526 -21.94 -11.51 1.85
CA TYR A 526 -21.04 -11.92 2.93
C TYR A 526 -20.67 -10.75 3.84
N PHE A 527 -20.33 -9.59 3.28
CA PHE A 527 -20.04 -8.41 4.09
C PHE A 527 -21.26 -7.93 4.87
N ASN A 528 -22.41 -7.88 4.23
CA ASN A 528 -23.66 -7.47 4.87
C ASN A 528 -24.00 -8.37 6.08
N ALA A 529 -23.85 -9.70 5.92
CA ALA A 529 -24.08 -10.65 7.00
C ALA A 529 -23.09 -10.47 8.17
N ASN A 530 -21.81 -10.21 7.88
CA ASN A 530 -20.78 -10.00 8.91
C ASN A 530 -20.94 -8.66 9.64
N LEU A 531 -21.35 -7.60 8.93
CA LEU A 531 -21.66 -6.31 9.54
C LEU A 531 -22.83 -6.41 10.53
N ALA A 532 -23.89 -7.14 10.17
CA ALA A 532 -25.02 -7.38 11.06
C ALA A 532 -24.61 -8.13 12.35
N GLN A 533 -23.69 -9.10 12.24
CA GLN A 533 -23.17 -9.84 13.40
C GLN A 533 -22.27 -8.98 14.30
N SER A 534 -21.46 -8.07 13.73
CA SER A 534 -20.60 -7.18 14.50
C SER A 534 -21.39 -6.15 15.33
N HIS A 535 -22.56 -5.73 14.85
CA HIS A 535 -23.45 -4.86 15.61
C HIS A 535 -24.14 -5.55 16.79
N ILE A 536 -24.36 -6.85 16.72
CA ILE A 536 -24.96 -7.63 17.83
C ILE A 536 -23.94 -7.90 18.95
N SER A 537 -22.66 -7.93 18.65
CA SER A 537 -21.59 -8.20 19.64
C SER A 537 -21.07 -6.96 20.37
N CYS A 538 -21.52 -5.76 20.02
CA CYS A 538 -21.16 -4.49 20.65
C CYS A 538 -22.27 -3.89 21.53
N VAL A 539 -23.29 -4.66 21.84
CA VAL A 539 -24.39 -4.27 22.76
C VAL A 539 -24.27 -5.03 24.08
#